data_b8034877a39cc12dc4d7b6cb9a59eb9d
#
_entry.id   b8034877a39cc12dc4d7b6cb9a59eb9d
#
_cell.length_a   1.000
_cell.length_b   1.000
_cell.length_c   1.000
_cell.angle_alpha   90.00
_cell.angle_beta   90.00
_cell.angle_gamma   90.00
#
_symmetry.space_group_name_H-M   'P 1'
#
loop_
_entity.id
_entity.type
_entity.pdbx_description
1 polymer ?
#
loop_
_entity_poly.entity_id
_entity_poly.type
_entity_poly.pdbx_seq_one_letter_code
_entity_poly.pdbx_strand_id
1 'polypeptide(L)'
;AVQLRGKGHSSPDADAVAREVVEPRTPGLAALVEEFGNGILDGNGLDRTALAQIVFEDEGARTRLNAIIHPLIGARTAELIAALPPDAVFLHDVPLLVELHLENAYDLVVVVDAPDDVRVSRLVERGLTEDDARARIATQATREQRLAVADVVINNSGDLDQLREQVRSAWPKVAARR
;
A
#
# COMPACT_ATOMS: atom_id res chain seq x y z
N ALA A 1 0.10 -8.53 -5.99
CA ALA A 1 1.36 -7.76 -6.09
C ALA A 1 2.58 -8.66 -6.36
N VAL A 2 2.90 -9.66 -5.53
CA VAL A 2 4.11 -10.52 -5.68
C VAL A 2 4.23 -11.17 -7.08
N GLN A 3 3.15 -11.63 -7.68
CA GLN A 3 3.17 -12.27 -9.02
C GLN A 3 3.44 -11.26 -10.16
N LEU A 4 2.98 -10.03 -10.01
CA LEU A 4 3.23 -8.95 -10.95
C LEU A 4 4.65 -8.39 -10.81
N ARG A 5 5.18 -8.33 -9.59
CA ARG A 5 6.56 -7.88 -9.30
C ARG A 5 7.63 -8.65 -10.09
N GLY A 6 7.40 -9.92 -10.39
CA GLY A 6 8.32 -10.73 -11.21
C GLY A 6 8.36 -10.36 -12.70
N LYS A 7 7.51 -9.43 -13.17
CA LYS A 7 7.39 -9.05 -14.59
C LYS A 7 7.68 -7.57 -14.88
N GLY A 8 7.61 -6.72 -13.86
CA GLY A 8 7.88 -5.29 -13.96
C GLY A 8 8.80 -4.81 -12.85
N HIS A 9 9.19 -3.53 -12.88
CA HIS A 9 9.85 -2.90 -11.74
C HIS A 9 8.79 -2.70 -10.65
N SER A 10 8.96 -3.40 -9.54
CA SER A 10 8.07 -3.20 -8.40
C SER A 10 8.37 -1.85 -7.77
N SER A 11 7.32 -1.15 -7.34
CA SER A 11 7.44 -0.21 -6.23
C SER A 11 8.30 -0.84 -5.14
N PRO A 12 9.26 -0.13 -4.55
CA PRO A 12 9.65 -0.47 -3.22
C PRO A 12 8.36 -0.56 -2.40
N ASP A 13 8.27 -1.55 -1.56
CA ASP A 13 7.18 -1.73 -0.62
C ASP A 13 6.89 -0.36 0.03
N ALA A 14 5.64 0.12 0.00
CA ALA A 14 5.29 1.40 0.60
C ALA A 14 5.75 1.46 2.06
N ASP A 15 5.74 0.31 2.76
CA ASP A 15 6.33 0.18 4.09
C ASP A 15 7.85 0.37 4.08
N ALA A 16 8.57 -0.03 3.03
CA ALA A 16 10.01 0.19 2.93
C ALA A 16 10.32 1.67 2.70
N VAL A 17 9.58 2.36 1.83
CA VAL A 17 9.73 3.81 1.63
C VAL A 17 9.38 4.57 2.91
N ALA A 18 8.29 4.21 3.59
CA ALA A 18 7.91 4.82 4.87
C ALA A 18 8.96 4.59 5.98
N ARG A 19 9.73 3.51 5.90
CA ARG A 19 10.89 3.30 6.80
C ARG A 19 12.08 4.14 6.40
N GLU A 20 12.41 4.17 5.12
CA GLU A 20 13.54 4.89 4.56
C GLU A 20 13.48 6.41 4.86
N VAL A 21 12.31 7.03 4.69
CA VAL A 21 12.16 8.49 4.89
C VAL A 21 12.32 8.95 6.34
N VAL A 22 12.32 8.03 7.30
CA VAL A 22 12.54 8.30 8.74
C VAL A 22 13.76 7.56 9.32
N GLU A 23 14.68 7.14 8.46
CA GLU A 23 15.96 6.57 8.92
C GLU A 23 16.83 7.61 9.63
N PRO A 24 17.83 7.18 10.40
CA PRO A 24 18.77 8.09 11.06
C PRO A 24 19.38 9.10 10.08
N ARG A 25 19.42 10.37 10.48
CA ARG A 25 19.94 11.52 9.72
C ARG A 25 19.07 11.97 8.54
N THR A 26 17.85 11.47 8.38
CA THR A 26 16.92 11.98 7.37
C THR A 26 16.19 13.23 7.85
N PRO A 27 15.76 14.12 6.93
CA PRO A 27 14.86 15.22 7.28
C PRO A 27 13.55 14.77 7.91
N GLY A 28 13.07 13.58 7.54
CA GLY A 28 11.83 13.01 8.09
C GLY A 28 11.96 12.67 9.57
N LEU A 29 13.06 12.01 9.99
CA LEU A 29 13.28 11.77 11.40
C LEU A 29 13.43 13.07 12.20
N ALA A 30 14.13 14.06 11.64
CA ALA A 30 14.27 15.36 12.29
C ALA A 30 12.92 16.05 12.49
N ALA A 31 12.04 16.06 11.49
CA ALA A 31 10.69 16.61 11.59
C ALA A 31 9.81 15.87 12.60
N LEU A 32 9.94 14.54 12.69
CA LEU A 32 9.23 13.77 13.73
C LEU A 32 9.73 14.10 15.12
N VAL A 33 11.03 14.28 15.32
CA VAL A 33 11.60 14.66 16.62
C VAL A 33 11.17 16.09 17.00
N GLU A 34 11.09 17.01 16.05
CA GLU A 34 10.57 18.37 16.28
C GLU A 34 9.11 18.36 16.74
N GLU A 35 8.27 17.50 16.14
CA GLU A 35 6.84 17.41 16.46
C GLU A 35 6.57 16.61 17.74
N PHE A 36 7.22 15.49 17.95
CA PHE A 36 6.89 14.52 19.01
C PHE A 36 7.91 14.47 20.15
N GLY A 37 9.02 15.22 20.00
CA GLY A 37 10.11 15.26 20.99
C GLY A 37 11.04 14.05 20.92
N ASN A 38 12.10 14.10 21.73
CA ASN A 38 13.15 13.06 21.76
C ASN A 38 12.67 11.71 22.32
N GLY A 39 11.48 11.66 22.95
CA GLY A 39 10.91 10.42 23.50
C GLY A 39 10.58 9.35 22.44
N ILE A 40 10.59 9.72 21.16
CA ILE A 40 10.39 8.79 20.04
C ILE A 40 11.70 8.24 19.48
N LEU A 41 12.83 8.44 20.16
CA LEU A 41 14.14 7.94 19.71
C LEU A 41 14.60 6.74 20.53
N ASP A 42 15.16 5.74 19.84
CA ASP A 42 15.97 4.67 20.41
C ASP A 42 17.39 4.80 19.82
N GLY A 43 18.31 5.29 20.64
CA GLY A 43 19.66 5.67 20.18
C GLY A 43 19.59 6.78 19.12
N ASN A 44 20.00 6.48 17.90
CA ASN A 44 19.99 7.42 16.77
C ASN A 44 18.82 7.20 15.81
N GLY A 45 17.94 6.25 16.08
CA GLY A 45 16.85 5.84 15.22
C GLY A 45 15.47 6.10 15.82
N LEU A 46 14.43 5.90 15.02
CA LEU A 46 13.05 6.03 15.45
C LEU A 46 12.61 4.82 16.28
N ASP A 47 12.19 5.04 17.51
CA ASP A 47 11.41 4.06 18.29
C ASP A 47 9.97 4.04 17.77
N ARG A 48 9.70 3.06 16.90
CA ARG A 48 8.39 2.88 16.27
C ARG A 48 7.32 2.49 17.29
N THR A 49 7.71 1.82 18.38
CA THR A 49 6.77 1.41 19.43
C THR A 49 6.33 2.62 20.24
N ALA A 50 7.27 3.47 20.64
CA ALA A 50 6.96 4.71 21.35
C ALA A 50 6.10 5.64 20.49
N LEU A 51 6.44 5.85 19.22
CA LEU A 51 5.62 6.67 18.32
C LEU A 51 4.23 6.06 18.09
N ALA A 52 4.13 4.74 17.93
CA ALA A 52 2.86 4.05 17.74
C ALA A 52 1.92 4.23 18.96
N GLN A 53 2.44 4.19 20.19
CA GLN A 53 1.67 4.46 21.39
C GLN A 53 1.07 5.87 21.39
N ILE A 54 1.88 6.88 21.06
CA ILE A 54 1.42 8.29 21.00
C ILE A 54 0.27 8.45 19.99
N VAL A 55 0.43 7.90 18.77
CA VAL A 55 -0.58 8.07 17.71
C VAL A 55 -1.79 7.15 17.85
N PHE A 56 -1.69 6.10 18.66
CA PHE A 56 -2.82 5.24 18.99
C PHE A 56 -3.77 5.93 19.99
N GLU A 57 -3.22 6.67 20.94
CA GLU A 57 -3.97 7.34 22.00
C GLU A 57 -4.51 8.72 21.58
N ASP A 58 -3.88 9.39 20.60
CA ASP A 58 -4.24 10.73 20.12
C ASP A 58 -4.45 10.76 18.60
N GLU A 59 -5.70 10.95 18.18
CA GLU A 59 -6.05 11.09 16.75
C GLU A 59 -5.44 12.35 16.11
N GLY A 60 -5.27 13.42 16.88
CA GLY A 60 -4.57 14.62 16.45
C GLY A 60 -3.09 14.35 16.18
N ALA A 61 -2.42 13.57 17.04
CA ALA A 61 -1.05 13.13 16.83
C ALA A 61 -0.91 12.28 15.54
N ARG A 62 -1.87 11.38 15.30
CA ARG A 62 -1.92 10.60 14.05
C ARG A 62 -2.05 11.49 12.81
N THR A 63 -2.87 12.53 12.88
CA THR A 63 -3.04 13.50 11.79
C THR A 63 -1.74 14.26 11.52
N ARG A 64 -1.03 14.72 12.57
CA ARG A 64 0.26 15.42 12.46
C ARG A 64 1.35 14.51 11.92
N LEU A 65 1.41 13.25 12.40
CA LEU A 65 2.32 12.23 11.84
C LEU A 65 2.13 12.07 10.33
N ASN A 66 0.87 11.89 9.90
CA ASN A 66 0.55 11.70 8.49
C ASN A 66 0.89 12.95 7.65
N ALA A 67 0.67 14.15 8.17
CA ALA A 67 1.03 15.41 7.52
C ALA A 67 2.54 15.54 7.27
N ILE A 68 3.37 14.97 8.15
CA ILE A 68 4.83 14.94 8.00
C ILE A 68 5.26 13.82 7.02
N ILE A 69 4.76 12.61 7.20
CA ILE A 69 5.29 11.44 6.48
C ILE A 69 4.77 11.35 5.04
N HIS A 70 3.50 11.66 4.77
CA HIS A 70 2.93 11.46 3.44
C HIS A 70 3.63 12.27 2.34
N PRO A 71 3.98 13.56 2.54
CA PRO A 71 4.74 14.31 1.53
C PRO A 71 6.12 13.70 1.26
N LEU A 72 6.80 13.20 2.30
CA LEU A 72 8.13 12.60 2.18
C LEU A 72 8.08 11.28 1.41
N ILE A 73 7.09 10.43 1.70
CA ILE A 73 6.84 9.19 0.95
C ILE A 73 6.54 9.53 -0.51
N GLY A 74 5.68 10.52 -0.76
CA GLY A 74 5.32 10.96 -2.11
C GLY A 74 6.55 11.44 -2.91
N ALA A 75 7.36 12.31 -2.32
CA ALA A 75 8.59 12.81 -2.95
C ALA A 75 9.57 11.66 -3.24
N ARG A 76 9.80 10.77 -2.26
CA ARG A 76 10.71 9.64 -2.45
C ARG A 76 10.22 8.65 -3.51
N THR A 77 8.92 8.39 -3.54
CA THR A 77 8.30 7.56 -4.58
C THR A 77 8.47 8.17 -5.96
N ALA A 78 8.29 9.50 -6.10
CA ALA A 78 8.50 10.21 -7.36
C ALA A 78 9.96 10.13 -7.84
N GLU A 79 10.95 10.27 -6.94
CA GLU A 79 12.36 10.07 -7.25
C GLU A 79 12.65 8.65 -7.77
N LEU A 80 12.08 7.64 -7.11
CA LEU A 80 12.26 6.25 -7.50
C LEU A 80 11.63 5.94 -8.87
N ILE A 81 10.46 6.54 -9.16
CA ILE A 81 9.84 6.46 -10.48
C ILE A 81 10.70 7.15 -11.54
N ALA A 82 11.19 8.35 -11.26
CA ALA A 82 12.04 9.10 -12.18
C ALA A 82 13.38 8.41 -12.50
N ALA A 83 13.86 7.57 -11.60
CA ALA A 83 15.09 6.78 -11.80
C ALA A 83 14.88 5.52 -12.65
N LEU A 84 13.63 5.16 -12.97
CA LEU A 84 13.33 3.98 -13.79
C LEU A 84 13.64 4.23 -15.27
N PRO A 85 13.98 3.17 -16.05
CA PRO A 85 14.03 3.25 -17.50
C PRO A 85 12.71 3.78 -18.08
N PRO A 86 12.74 4.51 -19.22
CA PRO A 86 11.52 5.10 -19.82
C PRO A 86 10.43 4.09 -20.20
N ASP A 87 10.83 2.83 -20.40
CA ASP A 87 9.94 1.73 -20.77
C ASP A 87 9.58 0.83 -19.56
N ALA A 88 9.96 1.22 -18.35
CA ALA A 88 9.67 0.45 -17.17
C ALA A 88 8.18 0.49 -16.80
N VAL A 89 7.65 -0.64 -16.37
CA VAL A 89 6.32 -0.72 -15.73
C VAL A 89 6.50 -0.62 -14.23
N PHE A 90 6.00 0.46 -13.65
CA PHE A 90 6.01 0.68 -12.21
C PHE A 90 4.71 0.14 -11.58
N LEU A 91 4.83 -0.80 -10.65
CA LEU A 91 3.69 -1.39 -9.97
C LEU A 91 3.61 -0.85 -8.53
N HIS A 92 2.59 -0.06 -8.26
CA HIS A 92 2.32 0.45 -6.92
C HIS A 92 1.18 -0.34 -6.27
N ASP A 93 1.44 -0.95 -5.11
CA ASP A 93 0.42 -1.66 -4.32
C ASP A 93 -0.20 -0.69 -3.31
N VAL A 94 -1.44 -0.28 -3.58
CA VAL A 94 -2.17 0.72 -2.78
C VAL A 94 -3.41 0.07 -2.17
N PRO A 95 -3.37 -0.29 -0.88
CA PRO A 95 -4.48 -0.98 -0.22
C PRO A 95 -5.80 -0.20 -0.18
N LEU A 96 -5.74 1.14 -0.11
CA LEU A 96 -6.89 2.05 0.05
C LEU A 96 -7.05 2.99 -1.16
N LEU A 97 -6.75 2.50 -2.37
CA LEU A 97 -6.77 3.31 -3.59
C LEU A 97 -8.13 3.95 -3.84
N VAL A 98 -9.21 3.18 -3.70
CA VAL A 98 -10.58 3.62 -3.97
C VAL A 98 -11.11 4.53 -2.86
N GLU A 99 -10.83 4.17 -1.61
CA GLU A 99 -11.23 4.95 -0.44
C GLU A 99 -10.60 6.35 -0.41
N LEU A 100 -9.39 6.48 -0.96
CA LEU A 100 -8.65 7.73 -1.03
C LEU A 100 -8.79 8.45 -2.39
N HIS A 101 -9.59 7.91 -3.30
CA HIS A 101 -9.83 8.46 -4.66
C HIS A 101 -8.52 8.71 -5.43
N LEU A 102 -7.59 7.75 -5.37
CA LEU A 102 -6.27 7.85 -5.98
C LEU A 102 -6.20 7.26 -7.40
N GLU A 103 -7.26 6.71 -7.94
CA GLU A 103 -7.31 6.04 -9.24
C GLU A 103 -6.81 6.91 -10.40
N ASN A 104 -7.10 8.22 -10.36
CA ASN A 104 -6.68 9.16 -11.39
C ASN A 104 -5.18 9.51 -11.36
N ALA A 105 -4.44 9.06 -10.34
CA ALA A 105 -3.00 9.26 -10.24
C ALA A 105 -2.19 8.16 -10.97
N TYR A 106 -2.87 7.18 -11.56
CA TYR A 106 -2.25 6.03 -12.20
C TYR A 106 -2.69 5.89 -13.66
N ASP A 107 -1.78 5.46 -14.53
CA ASP A 107 -2.07 5.21 -15.95
C ASP A 107 -2.96 3.99 -16.15
N LEU A 108 -2.95 3.05 -15.18
CA LEU A 108 -3.75 1.84 -15.20
C LEU A 108 -3.98 1.29 -13.80
N VAL A 109 -5.23 0.99 -13.50
CA VAL A 109 -5.66 0.38 -12.23
C VAL A 109 -5.92 -1.11 -12.42
N VAL A 110 -5.17 -1.94 -11.68
CA VAL A 110 -5.39 -3.39 -11.63
C VAL A 110 -6.07 -3.73 -10.31
N VAL A 111 -7.27 -4.27 -10.37
CA VAL A 111 -7.98 -4.77 -9.19
C VAL A 111 -7.84 -6.29 -9.10
N VAL A 112 -7.32 -6.77 -7.97
CA VAL A 112 -7.32 -8.19 -7.64
C VAL A 112 -8.60 -8.49 -6.87
N ASP A 113 -9.55 -9.13 -7.55
CA ASP A 113 -10.90 -9.38 -7.03
C ASP A 113 -11.07 -10.80 -6.48
N ALA A 114 -11.82 -10.90 -5.40
CA ALA A 114 -12.35 -12.15 -4.89
C ALA A 114 -13.71 -11.90 -4.23
N PRO A 115 -14.67 -12.84 -4.30
CA PRO A 115 -15.93 -12.77 -3.57
C PRO A 115 -15.72 -12.63 -2.06
N ASP A 116 -16.67 -12.02 -1.36
CA ASP A 116 -16.52 -11.71 0.06
C ASP A 116 -16.44 -12.96 0.95
N ASP A 117 -17.14 -14.04 0.60
CA ASP A 117 -17.02 -15.33 1.27
C ASP A 117 -15.58 -15.91 1.20
N VAL A 118 -14.93 -15.79 0.03
CA VAL A 118 -13.52 -16.18 -0.16
C VAL A 118 -12.59 -15.25 0.66
N ARG A 119 -12.87 -13.95 0.71
CA ARG A 119 -12.10 -12.99 1.50
C ARG A 119 -12.21 -13.28 3.00
N VAL A 120 -13.43 -13.55 3.49
CA VAL A 120 -13.69 -13.93 4.89
C VAL A 120 -12.94 -15.23 5.23
N SER A 121 -13.08 -16.30 4.43
CA SER A 121 -12.38 -17.56 4.65
C SER A 121 -10.88 -17.35 4.81
N ARG A 122 -10.25 -16.57 3.90
CA ARG A 122 -8.81 -16.29 3.95
C ARG A 122 -8.38 -15.44 5.15
N LEU A 123 -9.24 -14.57 5.65
CA LEU A 123 -8.97 -13.80 6.88
C LEU A 123 -9.05 -14.69 8.11
N VAL A 124 -10.03 -15.60 8.16
CA VAL A 124 -10.15 -16.59 9.24
C VAL A 124 -8.95 -17.54 9.25
N GLU A 125 -8.49 -18.02 8.10
CA GLU A 125 -7.27 -18.84 7.98
C GLU A 125 -6.00 -18.10 8.49
N ARG A 126 -6.01 -16.76 8.49
CA ARG A 126 -4.94 -15.91 9.05
C ARG A 126 -5.12 -15.58 10.53
N GLY A 127 -6.15 -16.14 11.17
CA GLY A 127 -6.37 -16.03 12.61
C GLY A 127 -7.39 -14.99 13.07
N LEU A 128 -8.16 -14.35 12.16
CA LEU A 128 -9.27 -13.50 12.56
C LEU A 128 -10.50 -14.36 12.91
N THR A 129 -11.39 -13.81 13.75
CA THR A 129 -12.76 -14.36 13.86
C THR A 129 -13.55 -14.01 12.60
N GLU A 130 -14.63 -14.72 12.32
CA GLU A 130 -15.50 -14.43 11.17
C GLU A 130 -16.12 -13.04 11.28
N ASP A 131 -16.54 -12.66 12.48
CA ASP A 131 -17.14 -11.35 12.76
C ASP A 131 -16.13 -10.22 12.53
N ASP A 132 -14.89 -10.36 13.00
CA ASP A 132 -13.82 -9.38 12.75
C ASP A 132 -13.48 -9.29 11.26
N ALA A 133 -13.46 -10.43 10.55
CA ALA A 133 -13.22 -10.45 9.12
C ALA A 133 -14.32 -9.70 8.35
N ARG A 134 -15.57 -9.92 8.67
CA ARG A 134 -16.72 -9.22 8.07
C ARG A 134 -16.72 -7.73 8.41
N ALA A 135 -16.48 -7.37 9.68
CA ALA A 135 -16.36 -5.98 10.11
C ALA A 135 -15.25 -5.26 9.33
N ARG A 136 -14.08 -5.89 9.18
CA ARG A 136 -12.97 -5.32 8.42
C ARG A 136 -13.29 -5.13 6.94
N ILE A 137 -14.01 -6.06 6.32
CA ILE A 137 -14.45 -5.94 4.92
C ILE A 137 -15.45 -4.78 4.77
N ALA A 138 -16.38 -4.62 5.72
CA ALA A 138 -17.41 -3.59 5.70
C ALA A 138 -16.86 -2.16 5.83
N THR A 139 -15.65 -1.97 6.36
CA THR A 139 -14.99 -0.65 6.45
C THR A 139 -14.26 -0.24 5.16
N GLN A 140 -14.19 -1.11 4.16
CA GLN A 140 -13.52 -0.86 2.88
C GLN A 140 -14.54 -0.53 1.79
N ALA A 141 -14.06 -0.01 0.65
CA ALA A 141 -14.88 0.18 -0.54
C ALA A 141 -15.57 -1.13 -0.95
N THR A 142 -16.81 -1.04 -1.42
CA THR A 142 -17.55 -2.22 -1.86
C THR A 142 -16.88 -2.87 -3.08
N ARG A 143 -17.22 -4.12 -3.34
CA ARG A 143 -16.71 -4.82 -4.52
C ARG A 143 -17.05 -4.07 -5.80
N GLU A 144 -18.28 -3.55 -5.91
CA GLU A 144 -18.77 -2.77 -7.05
C GLU A 144 -17.94 -1.50 -7.24
N GLN A 145 -17.65 -0.77 -6.16
CA GLN A 145 -16.82 0.44 -6.21
C GLN A 145 -15.40 0.13 -6.70
N ARG A 146 -14.78 -0.96 -6.19
CA ARG A 146 -13.45 -1.37 -6.64
C ARG A 146 -13.43 -1.80 -8.11
N LEU A 147 -14.45 -2.54 -8.55
CA LEU A 147 -14.54 -2.98 -9.95
C LEU A 147 -14.84 -1.83 -10.91
N ALA A 148 -15.56 -0.79 -10.46
CA ALA A 148 -15.90 0.37 -11.27
C ALA A 148 -14.67 1.18 -11.72
N VAL A 149 -13.60 1.19 -10.95
CA VAL A 149 -12.35 1.92 -11.26
C VAL A 149 -11.29 1.03 -11.94
N ALA A 150 -11.56 -0.26 -12.13
CA ALA A 150 -10.59 -1.21 -12.65
C ALA A 150 -10.47 -1.14 -14.17
N ASP A 151 -9.27 -0.87 -14.69
CA ASP A 151 -8.93 -1.10 -16.10
C ASP A 151 -8.70 -2.59 -16.39
N VAL A 152 -8.17 -3.31 -15.39
CA VAL A 152 -7.89 -4.75 -15.47
C VAL A 152 -8.33 -5.41 -14.17
N VAL A 153 -9.10 -6.48 -14.29
CA VAL A 153 -9.51 -7.31 -13.16
C VAL A 153 -8.76 -8.64 -13.20
N ILE A 154 -8.11 -8.99 -12.10
CA ILE A 154 -7.48 -10.30 -11.87
C ILE A 154 -8.35 -11.06 -10.88
N ASN A 155 -8.98 -12.13 -11.31
CA ASN A 155 -9.78 -12.99 -10.44
C ASN A 155 -8.86 -13.83 -9.55
N ASN A 156 -9.02 -13.69 -8.24
CA ASN A 156 -8.27 -14.42 -7.22
C ASN A 156 -9.21 -15.26 -6.34
N SER A 157 -10.25 -15.84 -6.92
CA SER A 157 -11.16 -16.76 -6.20
C SER A 157 -10.69 -18.22 -6.17
N GLY A 158 -9.78 -18.58 -7.07
CA GLY A 158 -9.26 -19.93 -7.20
C GLY A 158 -7.90 -20.16 -6.53
N ASP A 159 -7.19 -21.16 -7.01
CA ASP A 159 -5.86 -21.53 -6.55
C ASP A 159 -4.73 -20.64 -7.14
N LEU A 160 -3.49 -20.92 -6.71
CA LEU A 160 -2.32 -20.14 -7.15
C LEU A 160 -2.00 -20.31 -8.65
N ASP A 161 -2.31 -21.47 -9.26
CA ASP A 161 -2.01 -21.69 -10.66
C ASP A 161 -3.00 -20.93 -11.54
N GLN A 162 -4.28 -20.90 -11.15
CA GLN A 162 -5.30 -20.06 -11.78
C GLN A 162 -4.95 -18.58 -11.64
N LEU A 163 -4.50 -18.14 -10.47
CA LEU A 163 -4.03 -16.75 -10.27
C LEU A 163 -2.84 -16.42 -11.17
N ARG A 164 -1.86 -17.31 -11.30
CA ARG A 164 -0.72 -17.12 -12.20
C ARG A 164 -1.14 -16.96 -13.66
N GLU A 165 -2.13 -17.74 -14.09
CA GLU A 165 -2.67 -17.66 -15.44
C GLU A 165 -3.41 -16.33 -15.67
N GLN A 166 -4.22 -15.87 -14.70
CA GLN A 166 -4.86 -14.56 -14.74
C GLN A 166 -3.82 -13.42 -14.87
N VAL A 167 -2.73 -13.50 -14.10
CA VAL A 167 -1.62 -12.52 -14.20
C VAL A 167 -0.95 -12.56 -15.57
N ARG A 168 -0.70 -13.75 -16.13
CA ARG A 168 -0.09 -13.88 -17.48
C ARG A 168 -1.00 -13.28 -18.55
N SER A 169 -2.30 -13.54 -18.47
CA SER A 169 -3.31 -13.02 -19.39
C SER A 169 -3.48 -11.49 -19.29
N ALA A 170 -3.39 -10.94 -18.08
CA ALA A 170 -3.49 -9.50 -17.83
C ALA A 170 -2.24 -8.71 -18.25
N TRP A 171 -1.05 -9.35 -18.18
CA TRP A 171 0.24 -8.68 -18.38
C TRP A 171 0.37 -7.90 -19.70
N PRO A 172 -0.07 -8.39 -20.88
CA PRO A 172 0.01 -7.62 -22.11
C PRO A 172 -0.71 -6.27 -22.05
N LYS A 173 -1.85 -6.18 -21.36
CA LYS A 173 -2.57 -4.92 -21.16
C LYS A 173 -1.81 -3.97 -20.24
N VAL A 174 -1.19 -4.50 -19.18
CA VAL A 174 -0.38 -3.72 -18.24
C VAL A 174 0.86 -3.18 -18.94
N ALA A 175 1.55 -4.01 -19.73
CA ALA A 175 2.77 -3.63 -20.43
C ALA A 175 2.54 -2.73 -21.67
N ALA A 176 1.33 -2.67 -22.22
CA ALA A 176 0.99 -1.84 -23.38
C ALA A 176 0.70 -0.37 -23.02
N ARG A 177 0.42 -0.05 -21.78
CA ARG A 177 0.25 1.32 -21.29
C ARG A 177 1.63 1.90 -20.92
N ARG A 178 2.30 2.42 -21.93
CA ARG A 178 3.62 3.08 -21.84
C ARG A 178 3.47 4.54 -22.22
#